data_5795572b166df0acc663192641f09350
#
_entry.id   5795572b166df0acc663192641f09350
#
_cell.length_a   1.000
_cell.length_b   1.000
_cell.length_c   1.000
_cell.angle_alpha   90.00
_cell.angle_beta   90.00
_cell.angle_gamma   90.00
#
_symmetry.space_group_name_H-M   'P 1'
#
loop_
_entity.id
_entity.type
_entity.pdbx_description
1 polymer ?
#
loop_
_entity_poly.entity_id
_entity_poly.type
_entity_poly.pdbx_seq_one_letter_code
_entity_poly.pdbx_strand_id
1 'polypeptide(L)'
;MNTIELKELPRQYKNNGQHAEQVARYTLTGEVCKADNKPFTAGGDCGDIQIKSARATICRGTDIKAHIAIDGAKRYGYVNSSYTVMYLMNADEWFEFASLFGTVTRESKANGGAIKMRLKAEGREMTEWLRARA
;
A
#
# COMPACT_ATOMS: atom_id res chain seq x y z
N MET A 1 -10.64 2.48 -10.89
CA MET A 1 -9.27 2.68 -10.35
C MET A 1 -8.63 3.87 -11.06
N ASN A 2 -8.02 4.76 -10.31
CA ASN A 2 -7.32 5.93 -10.86
C ASN A 2 -5.82 5.76 -10.70
N THR A 3 -5.04 6.41 -11.58
CA THR A 3 -3.59 6.46 -11.47
C THR A 3 -3.11 7.87 -11.22
N ILE A 4 -2.03 7.97 -10.45
CA ILE A 4 -1.33 9.23 -10.21
C ILE A 4 0.12 9.02 -10.62
N GLU A 5 0.62 9.88 -11.52
CA GLU A 5 2.03 9.92 -11.87
C GLU A 5 2.81 10.50 -10.68
N LEU A 6 3.81 9.74 -10.21
CA LEU A 6 4.60 10.14 -9.05
C LEU A 6 5.74 11.07 -9.45
N LYS A 7 5.96 12.08 -8.62
CA LYS A 7 7.12 12.98 -8.74
C LYS A 7 8.37 12.27 -8.24
N GLU A 8 9.47 12.48 -8.94
CA GLU A 8 10.75 11.96 -8.52
C GLU A 8 11.20 12.61 -7.20
N LEU A 9 11.68 11.80 -6.28
CA LEU A 9 12.19 12.24 -4.99
C LEU A 9 13.46 11.46 -4.65
N PRO A 10 14.56 12.12 -4.31
CA PRO A 10 15.77 11.46 -3.84
C PRO A 10 15.48 10.59 -2.62
N ARG A 11 16.05 9.39 -2.59
CA ARG A 11 15.81 8.43 -1.54
C ARG A 11 16.40 8.88 -0.21
N GLN A 12 15.57 8.96 0.84
CA GLN A 12 15.95 9.34 2.21
C GLN A 12 15.96 8.15 3.16
N TYR A 13 15.22 7.07 2.84
CA TYR A 13 15.05 5.91 3.69
C TYR A 13 15.43 4.63 2.96
N LYS A 14 16.09 3.71 3.66
CA LYS A 14 16.42 2.39 3.12
C LYS A 14 15.20 1.50 2.98
N ASN A 15 14.21 1.67 3.85
CA ASN A 15 12.97 0.90 3.82
C ASN A 15 12.12 1.31 2.61
N ASN A 16 11.77 0.33 1.78
CA ASN A 16 11.00 0.57 0.55
C ASN A 16 9.59 1.12 0.82
N GLY A 17 8.94 0.65 1.87
CA GLY A 17 7.63 1.15 2.28
C GLY A 17 7.66 2.61 2.70
N GLN A 18 8.65 3.00 3.50
CA GLN A 18 8.85 4.39 3.91
C GLN A 18 9.15 5.29 2.72
N HIS A 19 9.98 4.83 1.78
CA HIS A 19 10.26 5.58 0.56
C HIS A 19 9.01 5.76 -0.29
N ALA A 20 8.20 4.72 -0.46
CA ALA A 20 6.94 4.79 -1.18
C ALA A 20 5.99 5.82 -0.56
N GLU A 21 5.86 5.84 0.77
CA GLU A 21 5.08 6.83 1.50
C GLU A 21 5.59 8.25 1.25
N GLN A 22 6.90 8.46 1.28
CA GLN A 22 7.50 9.78 1.04
C GLN A 22 7.25 10.28 -0.39
N VAL A 23 7.43 9.42 -1.38
CA VAL A 23 7.17 9.76 -2.78
C VAL A 23 5.70 10.13 -3.00
N ALA A 24 4.79 9.34 -2.43
CA ALA A 24 3.36 9.61 -2.53
C ALA A 24 2.96 10.92 -1.86
N ARG A 25 3.44 11.17 -0.64
CA ARG A 25 3.19 12.42 0.08
C ARG A 25 3.71 13.63 -0.67
N TYR A 26 4.95 13.55 -1.14
CA TYR A 26 5.56 14.62 -1.93
C TYR A 26 4.76 14.93 -3.19
N THR A 27 4.32 13.90 -3.90
CA THR A 27 3.50 14.06 -5.10
C THR A 27 2.17 14.77 -4.80
N LEU A 28 1.51 14.38 -3.70
CA LEU A 28 0.18 14.88 -3.36
C LEU A 28 0.18 16.23 -2.65
N THR A 29 1.22 16.53 -1.87
CA THR A 29 1.28 17.74 -1.05
C THR A 29 2.30 18.77 -1.54
N GLY A 30 3.28 18.37 -2.35
CA GLY A 30 4.42 19.21 -2.74
C GLY A 30 5.48 19.36 -1.65
N GLU A 31 5.32 18.71 -0.50
CA GLU A 31 6.23 18.82 0.64
C GLU A 31 6.92 17.50 0.95
N VAL A 32 8.19 17.59 1.36
CA VAL A 32 8.94 16.45 1.87
C VAL A 32 8.68 16.33 3.36
N CYS A 33 7.96 15.29 3.75
CA CYS A 33 7.67 15.00 5.14
C CYS A 33 8.62 13.93 5.68
N LYS A 34 9.03 14.05 6.95
CA LYS A 34 9.78 12.99 7.63
C LYS A 34 8.87 11.78 7.85
N ALA A 35 9.44 10.58 7.84
CA ALA A 35 8.68 9.33 7.97
C ALA A 35 7.86 9.24 9.27
N ASP A 36 8.36 9.83 10.34
CA ASP A 36 7.71 9.88 11.65
C ASP A 36 6.69 11.02 11.79
N ASN A 37 6.69 11.97 10.87
CA ASN A 37 5.67 13.00 10.83
C ASN A 37 4.36 12.37 10.37
N LYS A 38 3.34 12.45 11.20
CA LYS A 38 1.97 12.08 10.84
C LYS A 38 1.22 13.35 10.40
N PRO A 39 1.43 13.82 9.18
CA PRO A 39 0.82 15.08 8.72
C PRO A 39 -0.68 14.94 8.49
N PHE A 40 -1.20 13.71 8.59
CA PHE A 40 -2.57 13.42 8.23
C PHE A 40 -3.31 12.79 9.40
N THR A 41 -4.47 13.34 9.71
CA THR A 41 -5.29 12.94 10.86
C THR A 41 -6.46 12.03 10.47
N ALA A 42 -6.58 11.67 9.21
CA ALA A 42 -7.74 10.94 8.69
C ALA A 42 -7.55 9.40 8.62
N GLY A 43 -6.56 8.86 9.31
CA GLY A 43 -6.36 7.41 9.46
C GLY A 43 -5.50 6.73 8.42
N GLY A 44 -5.07 7.43 7.37
CA GLY A 44 -4.17 6.89 6.33
C GLY A 44 -2.77 7.52 6.37
N ASP A 45 -1.85 7.00 5.58
CA ASP A 45 -0.50 7.55 5.43
C ASP A 45 -0.52 8.92 4.74
N CYS A 46 -1.54 9.18 3.94
CA CYS A 46 -1.75 10.43 3.24
C CYS A 46 -3.25 10.76 3.22
N GLY A 47 -3.72 11.48 4.24
CA GLY A 47 -5.15 11.76 4.42
C GLY A 47 -5.93 10.46 4.66
N ASP A 48 -6.86 10.15 3.78
CA ASP A 48 -7.64 8.91 3.79
C ASP A 48 -7.02 7.78 2.97
N ILE A 49 -5.79 7.96 2.47
CA ILE A 49 -5.09 7.00 1.62
C ILE A 49 -4.06 6.23 2.44
N GLN A 50 -4.20 4.92 2.47
CA GLN A 50 -3.18 4.02 2.98
C GLN A 50 -2.22 3.66 1.85
N ILE A 51 -0.94 3.98 2.00
CA ILE A 51 0.08 3.73 0.99
C ILE A 51 0.68 2.33 1.17
N LYS A 52 0.69 1.56 0.11
CA LYS A 52 1.29 0.22 0.05
C LYS A 52 2.21 0.10 -1.15
N SER A 53 3.19 -0.79 -1.05
CA SER A 53 4.13 -1.11 -2.14
C SER A 53 4.32 -2.62 -2.24
N ALA A 54 5.11 -3.08 -3.19
CA ALA A 54 5.40 -4.51 -3.36
C ALA A 54 5.89 -5.14 -2.05
N ARG A 55 5.47 -6.36 -1.77
CA ARG A 55 5.77 -7.13 -0.56
C ARG A 55 5.18 -6.55 0.74
N ALA A 56 4.28 -5.59 0.65
CA ALA A 56 3.63 -5.06 1.83
C ALA A 56 2.81 -6.12 2.56
N THR A 57 2.83 -6.06 3.89
CA THR A 57 1.84 -6.79 4.69
C THR A 57 0.55 -5.98 4.69
N ILE A 58 -0.54 -6.60 4.23
CA ILE A 58 -1.79 -5.91 3.94
C ILE A 58 -2.78 -6.01 5.08
N CYS A 59 -2.81 -7.15 5.75
CA CYS A 59 -3.75 -7.38 6.84
C CYS A 59 -3.27 -8.51 7.74
N ARG A 60 -3.90 -8.59 8.91
CA ARG A 60 -3.74 -9.69 9.87
C ARG A 60 -5.12 -10.26 10.19
N GLY A 61 -5.17 -11.54 10.47
CA GLY A 61 -6.41 -12.23 10.86
C GLY A 61 -6.86 -13.24 9.82
N THR A 62 -8.12 -13.65 9.93
CA THR A 62 -8.70 -14.70 9.09
C THR A 62 -9.46 -14.16 7.89
N ASP A 63 -9.80 -12.88 7.91
CA ASP A 63 -10.64 -12.24 6.90
C ASP A 63 -9.96 -10.96 6.40
N ILE A 64 -9.49 -11.01 5.17
CA ILE A 64 -8.81 -9.88 4.53
C ILE A 64 -9.71 -8.64 4.42
N LYS A 65 -11.00 -8.83 4.15
CA LYS A 65 -11.95 -7.72 3.99
C LYS A 65 -12.20 -7.02 5.33
N ALA A 66 -12.31 -7.76 6.41
CA ALA A 66 -12.44 -7.21 7.75
C ALA A 66 -11.19 -6.41 8.15
N HIS A 67 -9.99 -6.89 7.79
CA HIS A 67 -8.75 -6.17 8.07
C HIS A 67 -8.63 -4.87 7.28
N ILE A 68 -9.06 -4.86 6.04
CA ILE A 68 -9.10 -3.65 5.23
C ILE A 68 -10.01 -2.60 5.90
N ALA A 69 -11.16 -3.02 6.42
CA ALA A 69 -12.08 -2.14 7.14
C ALA A 69 -11.49 -1.62 8.46
N ILE A 70 -10.72 -2.45 9.17
CA ILE A 70 -10.08 -2.08 10.46
C ILE A 70 -9.00 -1.01 10.27
N ASP A 71 -8.28 -1.01 9.17
CA ASP A 71 -7.23 -0.02 8.89
C ASP A 71 -7.76 1.43 8.87
N GLY A 72 -9.07 1.62 8.75
CA GLY A 72 -9.70 2.94 8.80
C GLY A 72 -9.48 3.81 7.57
N ALA A 73 -8.64 3.39 6.66
CA ALA A 73 -8.41 4.09 5.41
C ALA A 73 -9.59 3.88 4.46
N LYS A 74 -9.99 4.95 3.77
CA LYS A 74 -11.07 4.88 2.79
C LYS A 74 -10.58 4.45 1.42
N ARG A 75 -9.31 4.71 1.11
CA ARG A 75 -8.67 4.40 -0.16
C ARG A 75 -7.29 3.79 0.07
N TYR A 76 -6.83 3.06 -0.94
CA TYR A 76 -5.50 2.44 -0.94
C TYR A 76 -4.73 2.94 -2.15
N GLY A 77 -3.50 3.35 -1.93
CA GLY A 77 -2.58 3.72 -2.99
C GLY A 77 -1.47 2.67 -3.11
N TYR A 78 -1.45 1.93 -4.20
CA TYR A 78 -0.37 1.00 -4.49
C TYR A 78 0.70 1.69 -5.32
N VAL A 79 1.89 1.84 -4.77
CA VAL A 79 3.06 2.42 -5.44
C VAL A 79 3.84 1.31 -6.12
N ASN A 80 4.08 1.43 -7.42
CA ASN A 80 4.83 0.44 -8.19
C ASN A 80 6.30 0.37 -7.76
N SER A 81 7.00 -0.70 -8.17
CA SER A 81 8.37 -0.98 -7.74
C SER A 81 9.40 0.04 -8.23
N SER A 82 9.11 0.80 -9.27
CA SER A 82 9.97 1.89 -9.77
C SER A 82 9.61 3.26 -9.21
N TYR A 83 8.61 3.35 -8.34
CA TYR A 83 8.14 4.61 -7.72
C TYR A 83 7.74 5.68 -8.74
N THR A 84 7.14 5.24 -9.85
CA THR A 84 6.74 6.12 -10.95
C THR A 84 5.24 6.36 -11.04
N VAL A 85 4.44 5.44 -10.52
CA VAL A 85 2.97 5.52 -10.55
C VAL A 85 2.36 4.97 -9.27
N MET A 86 1.28 5.61 -8.83
CA MET A 86 0.44 5.11 -7.74
C MET A 86 -0.95 4.80 -8.30
N TYR A 87 -1.43 3.60 -8.00
CA TYR A 87 -2.77 3.13 -8.36
C TYR A 87 -3.70 3.35 -7.17
N LEU A 88 -4.68 4.24 -7.31
CA LEU A 88 -5.66 4.51 -6.27
C LEU A 88 -6.83 3.54 -6.40
N MET A 89 -7.10 2.83 -5.34
CA MET A 89 -8.14 1.81 -5.25
C MET A 89 -9.10 2.13 -4.10
N ASN A 90 -10.39 1.85 -4.31
CA ASN A 90 -11.32 1.76 -3.20
C ASN A 90 -11.13 0.44 -2.45
N ALA A 91 -11.87 0.23 -1.35
CA ALA A 91 -11.73 -0.97 -0.53
C ALA A 91 -12.03 -2.26 -1.30
N ASP A 92 -13.03 -2.25 -2.19
CA ASP A 92 -13.39 -3.44 -2.97
C ASP A 92 -12.34 -3.77 -4.02
N GLU A 93 -11.81 -2.77 -4.70
CA GLU A 93 -10.71 -2.94 -5.66
C GLU A 93 -9.44 -3.45 -4.96
N TRP A 94 -9.14 -2.89 -3.80
CA TRP A 94 -8.00 -3.33 -3.00
C TRP A 94 -8.17 -4.78 -2.53
N PHE A 95 -9.37 -5.16 -2.09
CA PHE A 95 -9.67 -6.53 -1.71
C PHE A 95 -9.46 -7.51 -2.86
N GLU A 96 -9.93 -7.17 -4.07
CA GLU A 96 -9.71 -7.98 -5.26
C GLU A 96 -8.23 -8.12 -5.59
N PHE A 97 -7.52 -7.01 -5.63
CA PHE A 97 -6.08 -6.95 -5.88
C PHE A 97 -5.30 -7.80 -4.87
N ALA A 98 -5.56 -7.61 -3.60
CA ALA A 98 -4.90 -8.33 -2.52
C ALA A 98 -5.21 -9.83 -2.56
N SER A 99 -6.43 -10.22 -2.92
CA SER A 99 -6.83 -11.63 -3.04
C SER A 99 -6.13 -12.33 -4.20
N LEU A 100 -5.92 -11.63 -5.31
CA LEU A 100 -5.24 -12.18 -6.48
C LEU A 100 -3.72 -12.27 -6.30
N PHE A 101 -3.12 -11.26 -5.68
CA PHE A 101 -1.66 -11.12 -5.62
C PHE A 101 -1.08 -11.23 -4.20
N GLY A 102 -1.88 -11.60 -3.25
CA GLY A 102 -1.43 -11.84 -1.88
C GLY A 102 -1.20 -13.31 -1.58
N THR A 103 -0.30 -13.57 -0.65
CA THR A 103 -0.09 -14.88 -0.05
C THR A 103 -0.42 -14.84 1.43
N VAL A 104 -1.16 -15.83 1.91
CA VAL A 104 -1.52 -15.95 3.32
C VAL A 104 -0.45 -16.74 4.03
N THR A 105 0.06 -16.20 5.12
CA THR A 105 1.04 -16.89 5.98
C THR A 105 0.55 -16.89 7.43
N ARG A 106 0.90 -17.94 8.17
CA ARG A 106 0.64 -17.99 9.61
C ARG A 106 1.82 -17.37 10.36
N GLU A 107 1.53 -16.49 11.29
CA GLU A 107 2.53 -16.01 12.22
C GLU A 107 2.84 -17.09 13.27
N SER A 108 4.02 -16.97 13.89
CA SER A 108 4.42 -17.83 15.00
C SER A 108 3.48 -17.64 16.20
N LYS A 109 3.46 -18.62 17.13
CA LYS A 109 2.72 -18.50 18.39
C LYS A 109 3.14 -17.29 19.22
N ALA A 110 4.41 -16.86 19.11
CA ALA A 110 4.92 -15.65 19.77
C ALA A 110 4.15 -14.38 19.39
N ASN A 111 3.60 -14.34 18.17
CA ASN A 111 2.77 -13.24 17.66
C ASN A 111 1.27 -13.53 17.76
N GLY A 112 0.87 -14.46 18.64
CA GLY A 112 -0.53 -14.80 18.84
C GLY A 112 -1.13 -15.75 17.79
N GLY A 113 -0.32 -16.33 16.91
CA GLY A 113 -0.79 -17.25 15.87
C GLY A 113 -1.65 -16.59 14.79
N ALA A 114 -1.53 -15.28 14.64
CA ALA A 114 -2.30 -14.51 13.66
C ALA A 114 -1.97 -14.91 12.22
N ILE A 115 -2.93 -14.73 11.33
CA ILE A 115 -2.75 -14.91 9.89
C ILE A 115 -2.39 -13.55 9.28
N LYS A 116 -1.36 -13.53 8.42
CA LYS A 116 -0.97 -12.36 7.62
C LYS A 116 -1.27 -12.59 6.16
N MET A 117 -1.71 -11.55 5.50
CA MET A 117 -1.74 -11.47 4.04
C MET A 117 -0.58 -10.56 3.60
N ARG A 118 0.23 -11.06 2.67
CA ARG A 118 1.35 -10.30 2.12
C ARG A 118 1.29 -10.30 0.60
N LEU A 119 1.47 -9.13 0.00
CA LEU A 119 1.58 -9.00 -1.45
C LEU A 119 2.82 -9.74 -1.98
N LYS A 120 2.67 -10.40 -3.09
CA LYS A 120 3.79 -10.95 -3.86
C LYS A 120 4.69 -9.81 -4.35
N ALA A 121 5.92 -10.15 -4.72
CA ALA A 121 6.77 -9.21 -5.46
C ALA A 121 6.08 -8.84 -6.78
N GLU A 122 6.17 -7.56 -7.15
CA GLU A 122 5.62 -7.10 -8.42
C GLU A 122 6.28 -7.82 -9.59
N GLY A 123 5.46 -8.41 -10.44
CA GLY A 123 5.87 -9.11 -11.64
C GLY A 123 4.97 -8.72 -12.80
N ARG A 124 5.16 -9.43 -13.92
CA ARG A 124 4.43 -9.15 -15.17
C ARG A 124 2.92 -9.24 -15.00
N GLU A 125 2.43 -10.30 -14.38
CA GLU A 125 0.99 -10.55 -14.21
C GLU A 125 0.31 -9.43 -13.42
N MET A 126 0.92 -9.03 -12.30
CA MET A 126 0.42 -7.92 -11.47
C MET A 126 0.44 -6.60 -12.24
N THR A 127 1.51 -6.31 -12.96
CA THR A 127 1.65 -5.11 -13.77
C THR A 127 0.59 -5.04 -14.87
N GLU A 128 0.36 -6.14 -15.57
CA GLU A 128 -0.67 -6.22 -16.61
C GLU A 128 -2.07 -6.02 -16.03
N TRP A 129 -2.36 -6.64 -14.90
CA TRP A 129 -3.64 -6.49 -14.21
C TRP A 129 -3.92 -5.03 -13.82
N LEU A 130 -2.93 -4.37 -13.24
CA LEU A 130 -3.01 -2.96 -12.84
C LEU A 130 -3.24 -2.04 -14.05
N ARG A 131 -2.46 -2.22 -15.12
CA ARG A 131 -2.56 -1.41 -16.33
C ARG A 131 -3.90 -1.57 -17.04
N ALA A 132 -4.46 -2.77 -17.05
CA ALA A 132 -5.75 -3.04 -17.68
C ALA A 132 -6.91 -2.33 -16.98
N ARG A 133 -6.78 -2.00 -15.70
CA ARG A 133 -7.83 -1.38 -14.87
C ARG A 133 -7.60 0.10 -14.58
N ALA A 134 -6.43 0.58 -14.89
CA ALA A 134 -6.06 1.99 -14.68
C ALA A 134 -6.75 2.94 -15.66
#